data_91d56d0a75f862bcec303205c273c4e5
#
_entry.id   91d56d0a75f862bcec303205c273c4e5
#
_cell.length_a   1.000
_cell.length_b   1.000
_cell.length_c   1.000
_cell.angle_alpha   90.00
_cell.angle_beta   90.00
_cell.angle_gamma   90.00
#
_symmetry.space_group_name_H-M   'P 1'
#
loop_
_entity.id
_entity.type
_entity.pdbx_description
1 polymer ?
#
loop_
_entity_poly.entity_id
_entity_poly.type
_entity_poly.pdbx_seq_one_letter_code
_entity_poly.pdbx_strand_id
1 'polypeptide(L)'
;MALLGPRTALALSLALAAVLPACAAGPEVQGNPSPDGGGFVTIPDGGAVTSCRGNRDGTIARSEVVFVPGVEVRYRINPPNTLANVAPRGAPNPDGTRTWDFADRTGEAVTLSLSTSAGQWWQSRFPAAQYASRLDPRSPNLGVYRAGDDSVELLGLVAPGESTMTVVPYEPGVPVLRFPLTLGTTWTADSTTRDAQVEGTPVASRDRYTFVVDARGTVRLPELTFTDALRLRIELTQMFAAGPGVRKIQYLWLVECYGEVARMTSRDGEVDPDFTQAVEFRRLGL
;
A
#
# COMPACT_ATOMS: atom_id res chain seq x y z
N MET A 1 20.71 27.44 34.44
CA MET A 1 20.88 25.97 34.25
C MET A 1 19.51 25.41 33.88
N ALA A 2 19.19 25.45 32.59
CA ALA A 2 17.91 25.03 32.05
C ALA A 2 18.09 23.61 31.42
N LEU A 3 17.39 22.65 31.98
CA LEU A 3 17.35 21.26 31.54
C LEU A 3 16.58 21.20 30.20
N LEU A 4 17.29 20.91 29.12
CA LEU A 4 16.69 20.52 27.86
C LEU A 4 16.07 19.11 28.04
N GLY A 5 14.75 19.07 28.00
CA GLY A 5 14.01 17.79 27.90
C GLY A 5 14.32 17.05 26.61
N PRO A 6 14.10 15.73 26.57
CA PRO A 6 14.41 14.91 25.39
C PRO A 6 13.51 15.34 24.22
N ARG A 7 14.13 15.83 23.15
CA ARG A 7 13.50 15.99 21.85
C ARG A 7 13.12 14.61 21.36
N THR A 8 11.84 14.29 21.39
CA THR A 8 11.27 13.15 20.66
C THR A 8 11.62 13.32 19.19
N ALA A 9 12.54 12.52 18.71
CA ALA A 9 12.80 12.38 17.29
C ALA A 9 11.50 11.84 16.65
N LEU A 10 10.82 12.70 15.90
CA LEU A 10 9.64 12.32 15.13
C LEU A 10 10.15 11.40 14.01
N ALA A 11 10.11 10.09 14.25
CA ALA A 11 10.39 9.11 13.23
C ALA A 11 9.22 9.18 12.23
N LEU A 12 9.43 9.88 11.12
CA LEU A 12 8.51 9.90 9.99
C LEU A 12 8.54 8.51 9.34
N SER A 13 7.74 7.59 9.89
CA SER A 13 7.57 6.26 9.33
C SER A 13 6.80 6.37 8.03
N LEU A 14 7.51 6.58 6.92
CA LEU A 14 6.94 6.52 5.58
C LEU A 14 6.59 5.07 5.25
N ALA A 15 5.37 4.68 5.56
CA ALA A 15 4.81 3.46 5.00
C ALA A 15 4.47 3.73 3.54
N LEU A 16 5.18 3.08 2.62
CA LEU A 16 4.83 3.12 1.20
C LEU A 16 3.55 2.30 1.00
N ALA A 17 2.44 2.98 0.84
CA ALA A 17 1.17 2.35 0.53
C ALA A 17 0.92 2.44 -0.97
N ALA A 18 1.12 1.37 -1.70
CA ALA A 18 0.38 1.18 -2.94
C ALA A 18 -1.04 0.78 -2.54
N VAL A 19 -1.93 1.75 -2.43
CA VAL A 19 -3.35 1.47 -2.20
C VAL A 19 -3.97 1.13 -3.54
N LEU A 20 -4.26 -0.13 -3.71
CA LEU A 20 -5.08 -0.61 -4.81
C LEU A 20 -6.48 -0.84 -4.25
N PRO A 21 -7.52 -0.25 -4.84
CA PRO A 21 -8.87 -0.48 -4.38
C PRO A 21 -9.23 -1.94 -4.60
N ALA A 22 -9.44 -2.66 -3.52
CA ALA A 22 -10.19 -3.90 -3.59
C ALA A 22 -11.66 -3.57 -3.88
N CYS A 23 -12.34 -4.44 -4.60
CA CYS A 23 -13.76 -4.32 -4.85
C CYS A 23 -14.53 -4.32 -3.53
N ALA A 24 -15.23 -3.23 -3.22
CA ALA A 24 -16.10 -3.16 -2.07
C ALA A 24 -17.40 -3.92 -2.37
N ALA A 25 -17.77 -4.84 -1.50
CA ALA A 25 -19.13 -5.35 -1.46
C ALA A 25 -20.02 -4.29 -0.79
N GLY A 26 -20.90 -3.65 -1.57
CA GLY A 26 -22.04 -2.92 -1.04
C GLY A 26 -23.02 -3.87 -0.34
N PRO A 27 -24.02 -3.38 0.40
CA PRO A 27 -24.98 -4.23 1.09
C PRO A 27 -25.76 -5.09 0.08
N GLU A 28 -25.77 -6.38 0.33
CA GLU A 28 -26.43 -7.46 -0.42
C GLU A 28 -25.87 -7.74 -1.83
N VAL A 29 -24.79 -8.49 -1.87
CA VAL A 29 -24.57 -9.43 -2.97
C VAL A 29 -24.97 -10.82 -2.48
N GLN A 30 -26.24 -11.19 -2.67
CA GLN A 30 -26.63 -12.58 -2.80
C GLN A 30 -26.12 -13.08 -4.16
N GLY A 31 -24.94 -13.59 -4.17
CA GLY A 31 -24.33 -14.25 -5.31
C GLY A 31 -23.16 -15.05 -4.79
N ASN A 32 -23.33 -16.38 -4.81
CA ASN A 32 -22.23 -17.31 -4.64
C ASN A 32 -21.07 -16.85 -5.53
N PRO A 33 -19.82 -16.68 -5.03
CA PRO A 33 -18.70 -16.34 -5.90
C PRO A 33 -18.61 -17.45 -6.95
N SER A 34 -18.88 -17.07 -8.21
CA SER A 34 -18.72 -17.99 -9.32
C SER A 34 -17.26 -18.41 -9.36
N PRO A 35 -16.95 -19.70 -9.54
CA PRO A 35 -15.56 -20.16 -9.67
C PRO A 35 -14.81 -19.51 -10.84
N ASP A 36 -15.49 -18.74 -11.68
CA ASP A 36 -14.96 -18.12 -12.89
C ASP A 36 -14.45 -16.68 -12.72
N GLY A 37 -14.25 -16.22 -11.50
CA GLY A 37 -13.39 -15.07 -11.17
C GLY A 37 -13.81 -13.68 -11.67
N GLY A 38 -15.07 -13.46 -12.04
CA GLY A 38 -15.58 -12.15 -12.41
C GLY A 38 -16.15 -11.40 -11.20
N GLY A 39 -15.41 -10.45 -10.64
CA GLY A 39 -15.94 -9.51 -9.65
C GLY A 39 -16.60 -8.31 -10.36
N PHE A 40 -17.83 -7.97 -9.97
CA PHE A 40 -18.49 -6.73 -10.41
C PHE A 40 -18.34 -5.67 -9.30
N VAL A 41 -17.86 -4.49 -9.67
CA VAL A 41 -17.92 -3.31 -8.79
C VAL A 41 -19.11 -2.47 -9.23
N THR A 42 -20.14 -2.36 -8.39
CA THR A 42 -21.25 -1.44 -8.62
C THR A 42 -20.96 -0.13 -7.91
N ILE A 43 -20.94 0.97 -8.64
CA ILE A 43 -20.78 2.31 -8.08
C ILE A 43 -22.19 2.85 -7.76
N PRO A 44 -22.47 3.30 -6.52
CA PRO A 44 -23.82 3.74 -6.09
C PRO A 44 -24.43 4.86 -6.92
N ASP A 45 -23.63 5.70 -7.56
CA ASP A 45 -24.08 6.94 -8.22
C ASP A 45 -24.25 6.83 -9.75
N GLY A 46 -24.48 5.64 -10.29
CA GLY A 46 -24.76 5.48 -11.72
C GLY A 46 -23.57 5.72 -12.66
N GLY A 47 -22.36 5.80 -12.15
CA GLY A 47 -21.13 5.82 -12.94
C GLY A 47 -20.90 4.53 -13.71
N ALA A 48 -20.08 4.59 -14.76
CA ALA A 48 -19.75 3.41 -15.57
C ALA A 48 -19.25 2.25 -14.69
N VAL A 49 -19.90 1.11 -14.79
CA VAL A 49 -19.44 -0.13 -14.13
C VAL A 49 -18.13 -0.54 -14.78
N THR A 50 -17.03 -0.36 -14.08
CA THR A 50 -15.74 -0.87 -14.54
C THR A 50 -15.67 -2.35 -14.16
N SER A 51 -15.95 -3.24 -15.10
CA SER A 51 -15.75 -4.67 -14.90
C SER A 51 -14.28 -4.99 -15.08
N CYS A 52 -13.62 -5.43 -14.03
CA CYS A 52 -12.32 -6.06 -14.13
C CYS A 52 -12.50 -7.57 -14.18
N ARG A 53 -11.81 -8.22 -15.11
CA ARG A 53 -11.84 -9.67 -15.27
C ARG A 53 -10.42 -10.20 -15.17
N GLY A 54 -10.11 -10.86 -14.05
CA GLY A 54 -8.86 -11.58 -13.90
C GLY A 54 -8.82 -12.81 -14.79
N ASN A 55 -7.66 -13.08 -15.37
CA ASN A 55 -7.46 -14.21 -16.28
C ASN A 55 -6.66 -15.35 -15.65
N ARG A 56 -6.07 -15.12 -14.45
CA ARG A 56 -5.26 -16.04 -13.65
C ARG A 56 -4.03 -16.58 -14.40
N ASP A 57 -3.44 -15.79 -15.27
CA ASP A 57 -2.25 -16.19 -16.02
C ASP A 57 -0.95 -16.03 -15.21
N GLY A 58 -1.04 -15.52 -13.98
CA GLY A 58 0.11 -15.24 -13.11
C GLY A 58 0.79 -13.92 -13.42
N THR A 59 0.12 -13.06 -14.19
CA THR A 59 0.54 -11.72 -14.54
C THR A 59 -0.53 -10.73 -14.08
N ILE A 60 -0.14 -9.64 -13.46
CA ILE A 60 -1.07 -8.55 -13.20
C ILE A 60 -0.79 -7.45 -14.22
N ALA A 61 -1.67 -7.31 -15.20
CA ALA A 61 -1.63 -6.26 -16.20
C ALA A 61 -2.21 -4.95 -15.63
N ARG A 62 -1.92 -3.82 -16.29
CA ARG A 62 -2.47 -2.51 -15.88
C ARG A 62 -4.01 -2.50 -15.88
N SER A 63 -4.63 -3.19 -16.84
CA SER A 63 -6.09 -3.30 -16.94
C SER A 63 -6.74 -4.10 -15.81
N GLU A 64 -5.97 -4.87 -15.07
CA GLU A 64 -6.41 -5.68 -13.93
C GLU A 64 -6.21 -4.96 -12.59
N VAL A 65 -5.79 -3.70 -12.64
CA VAL A 65 -5.68 -2.84 -11.48
C VAL A 65 -6.65 -1.67 -11.64
N VAL A 66 -7.70 -1.70 -10.83
CA VAL A 66 -8.81 -0.75 -10.91
C VAL A 66 -8.66 0.32 -9.82
N PHE A 67 -8.79 1.59 -10.20
CA PHE A 67 -8.79 2.73 -9.28
C PHE A 67 -10.15 3.41 -9.36
N VAL A 68 -10.96 3.26 -8.33
CA VAL A 68 -12.29 3.85 -8.27
C VAL A 68 -12.39 4.79 -7.06
N PRO A 69 -12.37 6.11 -7.26
CA PRO A 69 -12.58 7.06 -6.18
C PRO A 69 -13.93 6.84 -5.50
N GLY A 70 -13.97 7.00 -4.19
CA GLY A 70 -15.18 6.82 -3.38
C GLY A 70 -15.48 5.37 -2.98
N VAL A 71 -14.78 4.39 -3.55
CA VAL A 71 -14.92 2.99 -3.12
C VAL A 71 -14.17 2.80 -1.81
N GLU A 72 -14.85 2.19 -0.85
CA GLU A 72 -14.31 1.84 0.46
C GLU A 72 -13.87 0.38 0.49
N VAL A 73 -12.66 0.16 1.00
CA VAL A 73 -12.11 -1.17 1.21
C VAL A 73 -11.89 -1.40 2.69
N ARG A 74 -12.41 -2.50 3.20
CA ARG A 74 -12.25 -2.89 4.59
C ARG A 74 -11.04 -3.78 4.76
N TYR A 75 -10.26 -3.47 5.78
CA TYR A 75 -9.12 -4.28 6.20
C TYR A 75 -9.20 -4.58 7.69
N ARG A 76 -8.51 -5.64 8.10
CA ARG A 76 -8.13 -5.90 9.48
C ARG A 76 -6.66 -5.58 9.66
N ILE A 77 -6.32 -4.87 10.73
CA ILE A 77 -4.96 -4.45 11.05
C ILE A 77 -4.68 -4.70 12.53
N ASN A 78 -3.44 -5.00 12.89
CA ASN A 78 -3.05 -5.07 14.29
C ASN A 78 -3.22 -3.69 14.98
N PRO A 79 -3.59 -3.66 16.28
CA PRO A 79 -3.77 -2.41 17.00
C PRO A 79 -2.54 -1.49 16.94
N PRO A 80 -2.72 -0.17 17.06
CA PRO A 80 -1.62 0.78 17.11
C PRO A 80 -0.62 0.43 18.21
N ASN A 81 0.66 0.68 17.95
CA ASN A 81 1.76 0.42 18.89
C ASN A 81 1.91 -1.04 19.35
N THR A 82 1.30 -1.99 18.62
CA THR A 82 1.50 -3.42 18.82
C THR A 82 2.27 -4.02 17.67
N LEU A 83 2.93 -5.13 17.95
CA LEU A 83 3.61 -5.92 16.92
C LEU A 83 2.77 -7.15 16.61
N ALA A 84 2.56 -7.40 15.33
CA ALA A 84 1.98 -8.64 14.87
C ALA A 84 3.08 -9.69 14.66
N ASN A 85 2.84 -10.91 15.11
CA ASN A 85 3.68 -12.05 14.71
C ASN A 85 3.34 -12.41 13.28
N VAL A 86 4.35 -12.50 12.42
CA VAL A 86 4.18 -12.70 10.97
C VAL A 86 5.18 -13.73 10.43
N ALA A 87 4.82 -14.30 9.29
CA ALA A 87 5.67 -15.21 8.52
C ALA A 87 5.60 -14.82 7.03
N PRO A 88 6.33 -13.77 6.61
CA PRO A 88 6.25 -13.29 5.23
C PRO A 88 6.68 -14.36 4.21
N ARG A 89 7.55 -15.26 4.60
CA ARG A 89 8.02 -16.34 3.72
C ARG A 89 6.91 -17.27 3.25
N GLY A 90 5.91 -17.56 4.11
CA GLY A 90 4.86 -18.54 3.83
C GLY A 90 5.38 -19.98 3.74
N ALA A 91 4.48 -20.94 3.69
CA ALA A 91 4.79 -22.36 3.54
C ALA A 91 5.09 -22.68 2.06
N PRO A 92 6.17 -23.43 1.75
CA PRO A 92 6.47 -23.84 0.39
C PRO A 92 5.50 -24.95 -0.08
N ASN A 93 5.12 -24.91 -1.34
CA ASN A 93 4.38 -25.97 -2.01
C ASN A 93 5.30 -26.77 -2.96
N PRO A 94 4.95 -28.02 -3.30
CA PRO A 94 5.78 -28.86 -4.19
C PRO A 94 5.98 -28.29 -5.60
N ASP A 95 5.06 -27.45 -6.08
CA ASP A 95 5.12 -26.78 -7.39
C ASP A 95 5.94 -25.48 -7.40
N GLY A 96 6.62 -25.17 -6.28
CA GLY A 96 7.42 -23.96 -6.12
C GLY A 96 6.61 -22.71 -5.73
N THR A 97 5.30 -22.80 -5.65
CA THR A 97 4.45 -21.72 -5.13
C THR A 97 4.49 -21.68 -3.59
N ARG A 98 3.78 -20.74 -3.00
CA ARG A 98 3.71 -20.62 -1.54
C ARG A 98 2.27 -20.51 -1.06
N THR A 99 2.06 -20.89 0.20
CA THR A 99 0.81 -20.66 0.90
C THR A 99 1.05 -19.74 2.08
N TRP A 100 0.28 -18.64 2.14
CA TRP A 100 0.24 -17.71 3.26
C TRP A 100 -1.12 -17.86 3.95
N ASP A 101 -1.09 -18.31 5.18
CA ASP A 101 -2.30 -18.47 5.99
C ASP A 101 -2.49 -17.24 6.89
N PHE A 102 -3.41 -16.38 6.48
CA PHE A 102 -3.80 -15.15 7.15
C PHE A 102 -5.27 -15.19 7.61
N ALA A 103 -5.81 -16.39 7.80
CA ALA A 103 -7.22 -16.60 8.11
C ALA A 103 -7.62 -16.20 9.55
N ASP A 104 -6.64 -15.82 10.38
CA ASP A 104 -6.92 -15.29 11.71
C ASP A 104 -7.75 -14.00 11.63
N ARG A 105 -8.81 -13.92 12.44
CA ARG A 105 -9.73 -12.79 12.52
C ARG A 105 -9.32 -11.70 13.51
N THR A 106 -8.15 -11.82 14.13
CA THR A 106 -7.65 -10.81 15.07
C THR A 106 -7.38 -9.48 14.38
N GLY A 107 -7.38 -8.41 15.16
CA GLY A 107 -7.13 -7.04 14.70
C GLY A 107 -8.37 -6.18 14.58
N GLU A 108 -8.14 -4.90 14.41
CA GLU A 108 -9.18 -3.87 14.29
C GLU A 108 -9.64 -3.74 12.83
N ALA A 109 -10.93 -3.49 12.65
CA ALA A 109 -11.45 -3.17 11.32
C ALA A 109 -11.13 -1.72 10.99
N VAL A 110 -10.56 -1.50 9.80
CA VAL A 110 -10.29 -0.17 9.26
C VAL A 110 -10.79 -0.08 7.84
N THR A 111 -11.24 1.11 7.44
CA THR A 111 -11.70 1.39 6.09
C THR A 111 -10.73 2.33 5.41
N LEU A 112 -10.32 1.99 4.20
CA LEU A 112 -9.55 2.83 3.30
C LEU A 112 -10.39 3.19 2.09
N SER A 113 -10.24 4.41 1.62
CA SER A 113 -10.88 4.88 0.39
C SER A 113 -9.89 5.67 -0.45
N LEU A 114 -10.16 5.71 -1.76
CA LEU A 114 -9.51 6.62 -2.68
C LEU A 114 -10.33 7.90 -2.78
N SER A 115 -9.66 9.04 -2.69
CA SER A 115 -10.24 10.34 -3.03
C SER A 115 -9.65 10.86 -4.33
N THR A 116 -10.41 11.68 -5.06
CA THR A 116 -9.88 12.39 -6.22
C THR A 116 -8.99 13.54 -5.78
N SER A 117 -8.04 13.94 -6.63
CA SER A 117 -7.22 15.12 -6.40
C SER A 117 -7.96 16.43 -6.67
N ALA A 118 -9.07 16.39 -7.42
CA ALA A 118 -9.83 17.56 -7.80
C ALA A 118 -10.42 18.29 -6.57
N GLY A 119 -10.18 19.60 -6.48
CA GLY A 119 -10.67 20.44 -5.39
C GLY A 119 -9.93 20.27 -4.05
N GLN A 120 -8.89 19.49 -4.00
CA GLN A 120 -8.08 19.32 -2.81
C GLN A 120 -7.13 20.51 -2.61
N TRP A 121 -6.91 20.92 -1.36
CA TRP A 121 -6.07 22.07 -1.01
C TRP A 121 -4.63 21.95 -1.53
N TRP A 122 -4.12 20.72 -1.64
CA TRP A 122 -2.77 20.39 -2.10
C TRP A 122 -2.66 20.19 -3.62
N GLN A 123 -3.74 20.26 -4.38
CA GLN A 123 -3.76 19.96 -5.83
C GLN A 123 -2.73 20.75 -6.64
N SER A 124 -2.54 22.02 -6.30
CA SER A 124 -1.56 22.88 -6.99
C SER A 124 -0.12 22.45 -6.80
N ARG A 125 0.17 21.72 -5.71
CA ARG A 125 1.51 21.17 -5.41
C ARG A 125 1.77 19.86 -6.17
N PHE A 126 0.71 19.19 -6.61
CA PHE A 126 0.75 17.91 -7.33
C PHE A 126 -0.15 17.96 -8.57
N PRO A 127 0.20 18.76 -9.59
CA PRO A 127 -0.68 18.98 -10.75
C PRO A 127 -0.96 17.71 -11.57
N ALA A 128 -0.08 16.71 -11.49
CA ALA A 128 -0.24 15.42 -12.17
C ALA A 128 -1.01 14.38 -11.34
N ALA A 129 -1.43 14.72 -10.12
CA ALA A 129 -2.14 13.81 -9.23
C ALA A 129 -3.54 13.50 -9.72
N GLN A 130 -3.95 12.26 -9.54
CA GLN A 130 -5.29 11.76 -9.85
C GLN A 130 -6.02 11.33 -8.59
N TYR A 131 -5.29 10.72 -7.66
CA TYR A 131 -5.86 10.10 -6.46
C TYR A 131 -5.05 10.43 -5.21
N ALA A 132 -5.72 10.30 -4.07
CA ALA A 132 -5.06 10.24 -2.78
C ALA A 132 -5.70 9.16 -1.91
N SER A 133 -4.90 8.53 -1.07
CA SER A 133 -5.36 7.54 -0.09
C SER A 133 -4.42 7.49 1.10
N ARG A 134 -4.91 7.01 2.25
CA ARG A 134 -4.05 6.82 3.42
C ARG A 134 -2.97 5.79 3.14
N LEU A 135 -1.75 6.14 3.49
CA LEU A 135 -0.60 5.23 3.41
C LEU A 135 -0.67 4.15 4.51
N ASP A 136 -0.84 4.58 5.71
CA ASP A 136 -1.10 3.75 6.88
C ASP A 136 -2.49 4.12 7.41
N PRO A 137 -3.40 3.15 7.59
CA PRO A 137 -4.72 3.41 8.15
C PRO A 137 -4.71 4.12 9.50
N ARG A 138 -3.61 3.99 10.23
CA ARG A 138 -3.41 4.61 11.55
C ARG A 138 -2.82 6.03 11.48
N SER A 139 -2.32 6.43 10.29
CA SER A 139 -1.82 7.77 10.02
C SER A 139 -2.88 8.60 9.31
N PRO A 140 -3.05 9.89 9.64
CA PRO A 140 -3.93 10.76 8.87
C PRO A 140 -3.37 11.08 7.48
N ASN A 141 -2.06 10.97 7.28
CA ASN A 141 -1.42 11.39 6.04
C ASN A 141 -1.83 10.55 4.84
N LEU A 142 -1.98 11.23 3.71
CA LEU A 142 -2.37 10.66 2.44
C LEU A 142 -1.16 10.55 1.52
N GLY A 143 -1.03 9.42 0.84
CA GLY A 143 -0.21 9.32 -0.36
C GLY A 143 -0.96 9.91 -1.55
N VAL A 144 -0.25 10.66 -2.37
CA VAL A 144 -0.79 11.29 -3.60
C VAL A 144 -0.26 10.52 -4.80
N TYR A 145 -1.16 10.07 -5.68
CA TYR A 145 -0.81 9.13 -6.74
C TYR A 145 -1.21 9.60 -8.14
N ARG A 146 -0.43 9.11 -9.12
CA ARG A 146 -0.77 9.11 -10.53
C ARG A 146 -0.75 7.66 -11.05
N ALA A 147 -1.80 7.26 -11.77
CA ALA A 147 -1.84 5.99 -12.48
C ALA A 147 -1.68 6.23 -13.98
N GLY A 148 -0.57 5.78 -14.52
CA GLY A 148 -0.29 5.74 -15.97
C GLY A 148 -0.56 4.36 -16.56
N ASP A 149 -0.20 4.18 -17.82
CA ASP A 149 -0.36 2.90 -18.53
C ASP A 149 0.66 1.85 -18.05
N ASP A 150 1.87 2.29 -17.70
CA ASP A 150 2.98 1.39 -17.34
C ASP A 150 3.27 1.36 -15.84
N SER A 151 2.70 2.28 -15.07
CA SER A 151 3.03 2.40 -13.64
C SER A 151 1.96 3.11 -12.83
N VAL A 152 1.99 2.85 -11.52
CA VAL A 152 1.38 3.70 -10.50
C VAL A 152 2.51 4.38 -9.75
N GLU A 153 2.46 5.70 -9.68
CA GLU A 153 3.48 6.50 -9.04
C GLU A 153 2.96 7.18 -7.78
N LEU A 154 3.72 7.10 -6.70
CA LEU A 154 3.55 7.92 -5.51
C LEU A 154 4.27 9.24 -5.75
N LEU A 155 3.54 10.33 -5.84
CA LEU A 155 4.07 11.67 -6.12
C LEU A 155 4.48 12.41 -4.85
N GLY A 156 3.98 11.97 -3.71
CA GLY A 156 4.28 12.60 -2.43
C GLY A 156 3.26 12.28 -1.35
N LEU A 157 3.40 12.99 -0.23
CA LEU A 157 2.54 12.88 0.94
C LEU A 157 1.91 14.22 1.28
N VAL A 158 0.68 14.17 1.79
CA VAL A 158 -0.02 15.36 2.28
C VAL A 158 -0.83 15.03 3.53
N ALA A 159 -1.08 16.03 4.37
CA ALA A 159 -2.10 15.91 5.38
C ALA A 159 -3.50 16.07 4.75
N PRO A 160 -4.55 15.49 5.37
CA PRO A 160 -5.91 15.65 4.88
C PRO A 160 -6.39 17.10 4.95
N GLY A 161 -5.87 17.90 5.89
CA GLY A 161 -6.22 19.32 6.05
C GLY A 161 -4.99 20.23 5.93
N GLU A 162 -5.17 21.39 5.32
CA GLU A 162 -4.11 22.40 5.12
C GLU A 162 -3.50 22.88 6.44
N SER A 163 -4.30 22.95 7.50
CA SER A 163 -3.87 23.46 8.81
C SER A 163 -2.72 22.68 9.43
N THR A 164 -2.51 21.42 9.06
CA THR A 164 -1.40 20.60 9.57
C THR A 164 -0.10 20.83 8.84
N MET A 165 -0.09 21.60 7.74
CA MET A 165 1.09 22.00 6.97
C MET A 165 2.04 20.83 6.64
N THR A 166 1.47 19.66 6.29
CA THR A 166 2.27 18.51 5.83
C THR A 166 2.14 18.38 4.32
N VAL A 167 3.25 18.63 3.62
CA VAL A 167 3.40 18.44 2.18
C VAL A 167 4.81 17.95 1.90
N VAL A 168 4.92 16.76 1.34
CA VAL A 168 6.22 16.11 1.05
C VAL A 168 6.23 15.67 -0.41
N PRO A 169 6.66 16.50 -1.36
CA PRO A 169 6.80 16.12 -2.75
C PRO A 169 7.96 15.15 -2.95
N TYR A 170 7.76 14.17 -3.81
CA TYR A 170 8.81 13.25 -4.29
C TYR A 170 9.28 13.63 -5.69
N GLU A 171 10.58 13.80 -5.87
CA GLU A 171 11.22 14.14 -7.16
C GLU A 171 12.38 13.18 -7.47
N PRO A 172 12.23 12.36 -8.54
CA PRO A 172 11.00 12.04 -9.26
C PRO A 172 9.99 11.28 -8.38
N GLY A 173 8.72 11.19 -8.83
CA GLY A 173 7.73 10.31 -8.20
C GLY A 173 8.22 8.86 -8.16
N VAL A 174 7.78 8.12 -7.16
CA VAL A 174 8.20 6.72 -6.95
C VAL A 174 7.23 5.78 -7.66
N PRO A 175 7.64 5.00 -8.67
CA PRO A 175 6.80 4.00 -9.31
C PRO A 175 6.60 2.83 -8.36
N VAL A 176 5.52 2.89 -7.57
CA VAL A 176 5.17 1.88 -6.55
C VAL A 176 4.65 0.57 -7.17
N LEU A 177 4.16 0.63 -8.40
CA LEU A 177 3.87 -0.52 -9.25
C LEU A 177 4.38 -0.23 -10.66
N ARG A 178 4.91 -1.26 -11.33
CA ARG A 178 5.24 -1.27 -12.76
C ARG A 178 4.58 -2.46 -13.43
N PHE A 179 3.92 -2.21 -14.54
CA PHE A 179 3.17 -3.24 -15.27
C PHE A 179 3.91 -3.70 -16.52
N PRO A 180 3.73 -4.97 -16.90
CA PRO A 180 3.04 -6.03 -16.17
C PRO A 180 3.84 -6.52 -14.96
N LEU A 181 3.15 -6.95 -13.89
CA LEU A 181 3.78 -7.60 -12.74
C LEU A 181 3.75 -9.11 -12.94
N THR A 182 4.90 -9.74 -12.94
CA THR A 182 5.08 -11.19 -13.00
C THR A 182 6.12 -11.64 -11.99
N LEU A 183 6.15 -12.91 -11.65
CA LEU A 183 7.21 -13.46 -10.80
C LEU A 183 8.59 -13.15 -11.41
N GLY A 184 9.49 -12.56 -10.63
CA GLY A 184 10.82 -12.13 -11.05
C GLY A 184 10.91 -10.69 -11.56
N THR A 185 9.77 -9.98 -11.74
CA THR A 185 9.81 -8.54 -12.05
C THR A 185 10.51 -7.78 -10.94
N THR A 186 11.49 -6.94 -11.32
CA THR A 186 12.26 -6.12 -10.38
C THR A 186 12.52 -4.73 -10.94
N TRP A 187 12.53 -3.73 -10.05
CA TRP A 187 12.95 -2.36 -10.38
C TRP A 187 13.46 -1.63 -9.15
N THR A 188 14.15 -0.54 -9.38
CA THR A 188 14.59 0.40 -8.35
C THR A 188 14.04 1.78 -8.64
N ALA A 189 13.90 2.59 -7.59
CA ALA A 189 13.58 4.01 -7.71
C ALA A 189 14.36 4.79 -6.66
N ASP A 190 14.95 5.89 -7.10
CA ASP A 190 15.53 6.91 -6.22
C ASP A 190 14.64 8.15 -6.29
N SER A 191 14.34 8.73 -5.14
CA SER A 191 13.56 9.95 -5.02
C SER A 191 14.17 10.88 -3.98
N THR A 192 13.95 12.16 -4.13
CA THR A 192 14.36 13.18 -3.14
C THR A 192 13.14 13.99 -2.74
N THR A 193 13.11 14.44 -1.49
CA THR A 193 12.12 15.41 -1.03
C THR A 193 12.77 16.78 -0.96
N ARG A 194 12.18 17.77 -1.65
CA ARG A 194 12.60 19.16 -1.61
C ARG A 194 11.41 20.04 -1.26
N ASP A 195 11.67 21.15 -0.57
CA ASP A 195 10.61 22.07 -0.14
C ASP A 195 9.47 21.34 0.62
N ALA A 196 9.86 20.27 1.32
CA ALA A 196 8.95 19.43 2.06
C ALA A 196 8.79 19.94 3.49
N GLN A 197 7.59 19.78 4.03
CA GLN A 197 7.24 20.11 5.40
C GLN A 197 6.42 18.99 6.02
N VAL A 198 6.68 18.72 7.28
CA VAL A 198 5.88 17.83 8.13
C VAL A 198 5.49 18.61 9.36
N GLU A 199 4.18 18.83 9.55
CA GLU A 199 3.65 19.65 10.63
C GLU A 199 4.36 21.02 10.72
N GLY A 200 4.58 21.65 9.55
CA GLY A 200 5.27 22.93 9.44
C GLY A 200 6.80 22.88 9.62
N THR A 201 7.36 21.73 9.96
CA THR A 201 8.82 21.57 10.10
C THR A 201 9.42 21.20 8.75
N PRO A 202 10.39 21.96 8.22
CA PRO A 202 11.08 21.61 6.98
C PRO A 202 11.80 20.26 7.10
N VAL A 203 11.64 19.42 6.10
CA VAL A 203 12.31 18.12 6.01
C VAL A 203 12.93 17.94 4.62
N ALA A 204 14.02 17.17 4.56
CA ALA A 204 14.62 16.75 3.30
C ALA A 204 15.15 15.33 3.46
N SER A 205 14.88 14.49 2.48
CA SER A 205 15.39 13.12 2.44
C SER A 205 15.79 12.72 1.01
N ARG A 206 16.59 11.68 0.95
CA ARG A 206 16.81 10.87 -0.24
C ARG A 206 16.36 9.47 0.06
N ASP A 207 15.44 8.96 -0.75
CA ASP A 207 14.81 7.68 -0.57
C ASP A 207 15.20 6.77 -1.73
N ARG A 208 15.66 5.56 -1.41
CA ARG A 208 15.95 4.52 -2.38
C ARG A 208 15.03 3.34 -2.13
N TYR A 209 14.38 2.88 -3.18
CA TYR A 209 13.48 1.76 -3.17
C TYR A 209 13.99 0.64 -4.07
N THR A 210 13.87 -0.59 -3.60
CA THR A 210 14.04 -1.80 -4.41
C THR A 210 12.76 -2.60 -4.34
N PHE A 211 12.24 -2.97 -5.51
CA PHE A 211 11.00 -3.72 -5.66
C PHE A 211 11.29 -5.04 -6.34
N VAL A 212 10.75 -6.13 -5.81
CA VAL A 212 10.90 -7.48 -6.38
C VAL A 212 9.60 -8.25 -6.22
N VAL A 213 9.04 -8.74 -7.30
CA VAL A 213 7.99 -9.77 -7.25
C VAL A 213 8.68 -11.11 -7.03
N ASP A 214 8.78 -11.53 -5.79
CA ASP A 214 9.69 -12.61 -5.37
C ASP A 214 9.00 -13.95 -5.07
N ALA A 215 7.66 -13.98 -5.04
CA ALA A 215 6.90 -15.21 -4.85
C ALA A 215 5.49 -15.09 -5.42
N ARG A 216 4.87 -16.23 -5.72
CA ARG A 216 3.46 -16.35 -6.04
C ARG A 216 2.83 -17.51 -5.29
N GLY A 217 1.51 -17.48 -5.11
CA GLY A 217 0.81 -18.60 -4.49
C GLY A 217 -0.54 -18.25 -3.89
N THR A 218 -0.93 -19.00 -2.89
CA THR A 218 -2.24 -18.91 -2.25
C THR A 218 -2.18 -18.04 -1.00
N VAL A 219 -3.07 -17.06 -0.92
CA VAL A 219 -3.34 -16.26 0.29
C VAL A 219 -4.70 -16.68 0.85
N ARG A 220 -4.73 -17.18 2.08
CA ARG A 220 -5.95 -17.48 2.82
C ARG A 220 -6.25 -16.34 3.77
N LEU A 221 -7.38 -15.68 3.58
CA LEU A 221 -7.92 -14.64 4.45
C LEU A 221 -9.10 -15.19 5.26
N PRO A 222 -9.59 -14.47 6.27
CA PRO A 222 -10.70 -14.97 7.10
C PRO A 222 -11.95 -15.39 6.31
N GLU A 223 -12.27 -14.67 5.24
CA GLU A 223 -13.50 -14.89 4.44
C GLU A 223 -13.19 -15.28 2.97
N LEU A 224 -11.96 -15.11 2.50
CA LEU A 224 -11.59 -15.27 1.10
C LEU A 224 -10.30 -16.07 0.96
N THR A 225 -10.17 -16.77 -0.16
CA THR A 225 -8.92 -17.44 -0.55
C THR A 225 -8.58 -17.07 -2.00
N PHE A 226 -7.37 -16.60 -2.22
CA PHE A 226 -6.84 -16.24 -3.52
C PHE A 226 -5.71 -17.19 -3.89
N THR A 227 -5.79 -17.84 -5.05
CA THR A 227 -4.84 -18.89 -5.47
C THR A 227 -3.64 -18.36 -6.24
N ASP A 228 -3.75 -17.18 -6.86
CA ASP A 228 -2.74 -16.61 -7.77
C ASP A 228 -2.24 -15.24 -7.32
N ALA A 229 -2.04 -15.07 -6.01
CA ALA A 229 -1.48 -13.86 -5.47
C ALA A 229 0.02 -13.74 -5.81
N LEU A 230 0.44 -12.56 -6.24
CA LEU A 230 1.85 -12.17 -6.36
C LEU A 230 2.30 -11.48 -5.09
N ARG A 231 3.47 -11.88 -4.55
CA ARG A 231 4.09 -11.15 -3.44
C ARG A 231 5.11 -10.17 -3.97
N LEU A 232 4.88 -8.87 -3.72
CA LEU A 232 5.81 -7.79 -3.98
C LEU A 232 6.59 -7.46 -2.70
N ARG A 233 7.91 -7.64 -2.72
CA ARG A 233 8.81 -7.17 -1.68
C ARG A 233 9.31 -5.78 -2.04
N ILE A 234 9.29 -4.88 -1.06
CA ILE A 234 9.76 -3.50 -1.15
C ILE A 234 10.80 -3.28 -0.06
N GLU A 235 11.99 -2.89 -0.43
CA GLU A 235 13.03 -2.45 0.49
C GLU A 235 13.21 -0.94 0.34
N LEU A 236 12.96 -0.20 1.42
CA LEU A 236 13.17 1.24 1.50
C LEU A 236 14.42 1.53 2.32
N THR A 237 15.30 2.35 1.76
CA THR A 237 16.35 3.04 2.51
C THR A 237 16.12 4.54 2.38
N GLN A 238 15.79 5.18 3.49
CA GLN A 238 15.57 6.62 3.58
C GLN A 238 16.73 7.28 4.31
N MET A 239 17.32 8.28 3.71
CA MET A 239 18.41 9.07 4.27
C MET A 239 17.93 10.50 4.47
N PHE A 240 17.82 10.92 5.72
CA PHE A 240 17.45 12.29 6.06
C PHE A 240 18.67 13.23 5.95
N ALA A 241 18.42 14.50 5.62
CA ALA A 241 19.46 15.52 5.64
C ALA A 241 20.03 15.74 7.06
N ALA A 242 19.25 15.46 8.09
CA ALA A 242 19.65 15.49 9.49
C ALA A 242 19.05 14.30 10.25
N GLY A 243 19.89 13.55 10.91
CA GLY A 243 19.49 12.38 11.72
C GLY A 243 19.89 11.05 11.08
N PRO A 244 19.57 9.93 11.75
CA PRO A 244 19.86 8.60 11.24
C PRO A 244 18.95 8.26 10.06
N GLY A 245 19.48 7.49 9.11
CA GLY A 245 18.66 6.90 8.05
C GLY A 245 17.73 5.80 8.59
N VAL A 246 16.70 5.51 7.84
CA VAL A 246 15.73 4.44 8.13
C VAL A 246 15.81 3.38 7.03
N ARG A 247 15.81 2.13 7.42
CA ARG A 247 15.63 1.00 6.51
C ARG A 247 14.36 0.27 6.89
N LYS A 248 13.59 -0.18 5.89
CA LYS A 248 12.31 -0.84 6.10
C LYS A 248 12.05 -1.86 4.99
N ILE A 249 11.44 -2.97 5.35
CA ILE A 249 10.99 -4.00 4.41
C ILE A 249 9.47 -4.07 4.47
N GLN A 250 8.84 -4.11 3.30
CA GLN A 250 7.40 -4.33 3.18
C GLN A 250 7.12 -5.47 2.22
N TYR A 251 6.06 -6.20 2.50
CA TYR A 251 5.48 -7.20 1.62
C TYR A 251 4.04 -6.86 1.31
N LEU A 252 3.69 -6.86 0.03
CA LEU A 252 2.33 -6.71 -0.46
C LEU A 252 1.94 -7.99 -1.18
N TRP A 253 0.74 -8.49 -0.92
CA TRP A 253 0.14 -9.56 -1.71
C TRP A 253 -0.89 -8.93 -2.63
N LEU A 254 -0.63 -9.06 -3.93
CA LEU A 254 -1.39 -8.44 -5.00
C LEU A 254 -2.17 -9.52 -5.76
N VAL A 255 -3.41 -9.23 -6.08
CA VAL A 255 -4.30 -10.14 -6.82
C VAL A 255 -4.98 -9.36 -7.95
N GLU A 256 -5.09 -9.99 -9.12
CA GLU A 256 -5.82 -9.44 -10.27
C GLU A 256 -7.20 -8.94 -9.84
N CYS A 257 -7.59 -7.76 -10.26
CA CYS A 257 -8.86 -7.08 -9.96
C CYS A 257 -9.11 -6.72 -8.48
N TYR A 258 -8.40 -7.32 -7.53
CA TYR A 258 -8.54 -7.03 -6.10
C TYR A 258 -7.45 -6.08 -5.59
N GLY A 259 -6.33 -5.99 -6.31
CA GLY A 259 -5.20 -5.19 -5.88
C GLY A 259 -4.52 -5.76 -4.63
N GLU A 260 -4.26 -4.93 -3.62
CA GLU A 260 -3.61 -5.34 -2.40
C GLU A 260 -4.59 -6.04 -1.45
N VAL A 261 -4.37 -7.34 -1.23
CA VAL A 261 -5.20 -8.15 -0.32
C VAL A 261 -4.56 -8.35 1.05
N ALA A 262 -3.24 -8.18 1.16
CA ALA A 262 -2.53 -8.18 2.43
C ALA A 262 -1.24 -7.35 2.35
N ARG A 263 -0.78 -6.87 3.52
CA ARG A 263 0.48 -6.14 3.68
C ARG A 263 1.13 -6.49 5.01
N MET A 264 2.46 -6.57 5.00
CA MET A 264 3.29 -6.59 6.19
C MET A 264 4.35 -5.50 6.08
N THR A 265 4.55 -4.74 7.15
CA THR A 265 5.60 -3.72 7.26
C THR A 265 6.48 -4.03 8.44
N SER A 266 7.78 -4.14 8.22
CA SER A 266 8.79 -4.39 9.25
C SER A 266 8.96 -3.18 10.19
N ARG A 267 9.69 -3.38 11.28
CA ARG A 267 10.24 -2.28 12.08
C ARG A 267 11.26 -1.48 11.28
N ASP A 268 11.54 -0.27 11.75
CA ASP A 268 12.66 0.53 11.26
C ASP A 268 13.98 -0.17 11.60
N GLY A 269 14.95 -0.12 10.68
CA GLY A 269 16.24 -0.78 10.80
C GLY A 269 16.25 -2.26 10.42
N GLU A 270 15.14 -2.82 9.95
CA GLU A 270 15.06 -4.22 9.57
C GLU A 270 15.93 -4.55 8.35
N VAL A 271 16.64 -5.65 8.43
CA VAL A 271 17.52 -6.15 7.36
C VAL A 271 17.20 -7.61 6.98
N ASP A 272 16.46 -8.33 7.85
CA ASP A 272 16.07 -9.71 7.60
C ASP A 272 14.79 -9.75 6.75
N PRO A 273 14.85 -10.30 5.53
CA PRO A 273 13.64 -10.45 4.71
C PRO A 273 12.62 -11.42 5.33
N ASP A 274 13.06 -12.31 6.21
CA ASP A 274 12.19 -13.26 6.91
C ASP A 274 11.81 -12.79 8.34
N PHE A 275 11.70 -11.45 8.53
CA PHE A 275 11.34 -10.89 9.84
C PHE A 275 10.05 -11.52 10.41
N THR A 276 10.01 -11.67 11.73
CA THR A 276 8.91 -12.37 12.42
C THR A 276 7.95 -11.45 13.14
N GLN A 277 8.22 -10.14 13.14
CA GLN A 277 7.39 -9.14 13.79
C GLN A 277 7.18 -7.94 12.87
N ALA A 278 5.93 -7.60 12.63
CA ALA A 278 5.51 -6.45 11.82
C ALA A 278 4.91 -5.35 12.68
N VAL A 279 5.23 -4.10 12.36
CA VAL A 279 4.54 -2.93 12.92
C VAL A 279 3.17 -2.76 12.30
N GLU A 280 3.00 -3.23 11.06
CA GLU A 280 1.73 -3.28 10.36
C GLU A 280 1.55 -4.66 9.75
N PHE A 281 0.44 -5.32 10.09
CA PHE A 281 -0.07 -6.48 9.39
C PHE A 281 -1.52 -6.21 9.01
N ARG A 282 -1.74 -5.93 7.73
CA ARG A 282 -3.03 -5.57 7.16
C ARG A 282 -3.52 -6.68 6.25
N ARG A 283 -4.80 -7.01 6.33
CA ARG A 283 -5.47 -8.07 5.58
C ARG A 283 -6.83 -7.57 5.11
N LEU A 284 -7.17 -7.86 3.87
CA LEU A 284 -8.51 -7.60 3.35
C LEU A 284 -9.54 -8.33 4.22
N GLY A 285 -10.58 -7.63 4.65
CA GLY A 285 -11.69 -8.14 5.45
C GLY A 285 -13.01 -7.76 4.81
N LEU A 286 -14.06 -8.56 5.05
CA LEU A 286 -15.42 -8.27 4.63
C LEU A 286 -16.22 -7.67 5.77
#